data_6edbe06b78f77850db93e781622cadf6
#
_entry.id   6edbe06b78f77850db93e781622cadf6
#
_cell.length_a   1.000
_cell.length_b   1.000
_cell.length_c   1.000
_cell.angle_alpha   90.00
_cell.angle_beta   90.00
_cell.angle_gamma   90.00
#
_symmetry.space_group_name_H-M   'P 1'
#
loop_
_entity.id
_entity.type
_entity.pdbx_description
1 polymer ?
#
loop_
_entity_poly.entity_id
_entity_poly.type
_entity_poly.pdbx_seq_one_letter_code
_entity_poly.pdbx_strand_id
1 'polypeptide(L)'
;MAIVTNSANTYASGGQANSIREQLSDVISNISPYETPFLSSLRKENAKNTKVEFLKDTLATPSTTNAQLEGETYSASAVTDVTRLDNMCQIFAKSFAVSGTQDSVDHASMSTYSAYVLSKRAKELKTDIETALM
;
A
#
# COMPACT_ATOMS: atom_id res chain seq x y z
N MET A 1 -45.30 19.50 -8.02
CA MET A 1 -45.20 19.85 -9.46
C MET A 1 -46.48 19.37 -10.14
N ALA A 2 -47.21 20.24 -10.84
CA ALA A 2 -48.45 19.86 -11.53
C ALA A 2 -48.08 19.18 -12.86
N ILE A 3 -48.68 18.02 -13.11
CA ILE A 3 -48.48 17.26 -14.37
C ILE A 3 -49.60 17.67 -15.31
N VAL A 4 -49.26 18.12 -16.51
CA VAL A 4 -50.24 18.44 -17.56
C VAL A 4 -50.76 17.14 -18.16
N THR A 5 -52.06 16.93 -18.12
CA THR A 5 -52.74 15.78 -18.76
C THR A 5 -52.66 15.91 -20.28
N ASN A 6 -52.53 14.80 -20.99
CA ASN A 6 -52.42 14.71 -22.46
C ASN A 6 -51.12 15.26 -23.07
N SER A 7 -50.02 15.35 -22.30
CA SER A 7 -48.70 15.62 -22.84
C SER A 7 -47.73 14.54 -22.43
N ALA A 8 -46.78 14.23 -23.30
CA ALA A 8 -45.63 13.37 -22.94
C ALA A 8 -44.73 14.16 -21.96
N ASN A 9 -44.48 13.60 -20.78
CA ASN A 9 -43.62 14.24 -19.78
C ASN A 9 -42.76 13.23 -19.08
N THR A 10 -41.63 13.68 -18.53
CA THR A 10 -40.60 12.87 -17.88
C THR A 10 -41.09 12.17 -16.60
N TYR A 11 -42.13 12.69 -15.95
CA TYR A 11 -42.64 12.21 -14.65
C TYR A 11 -43.90 11.35 -14.77
N ALA A 12 -44.33 11.03 -16.01
CA ALA A 12 -45.52 10.20 -16.20
C ALA A 12 -45.24 8.76 -15.80
N SER A 13 -46.05 8.22 -14.89
CA SER A 13 -45.94 6.81 -14.43
C SER A 13 -46.42 5.77 -15.44
N GLY A 14 -46.84 6.18 -16.62
CA GLY A 14 -47.46 5.32 -17.65
C GLY A 14 -46.56 5.08 -18.88
N GLY A 15 -45.44 4.38 -18.76
CA GLY A 15 -44.77 3.78 -19.89
C GLY A 15 -43.85 4.66 -20.76
N GLN A 16 -43.89 5.97 -20.63
CA GLN A 16 -43.03 6.88 -21.41
C GLN A 16 -41.65 7.09 -20.78
N ALA A 17 -41.51 6.83 -19.48
CA ALA A 17 -40.22 6.88 -18.77
C ALA A 17 -39.21 5.80 -19.21
N ASN A 18 -39.68 4.73 -19.86
CA ASN A 18 -38.81 3.61 -20.30
C ASN A 18 -37.84 4.00 -21.43
N SER A 19 -38.07 5.11 -22.13
CA SER A 19 -37.17 5.61 -23.18
C SER A 19 -36.13 6.61 -22.68
N ILE A 20 -36.23 7.02 -21.42
CA ILE A 20 -35.29 7.97 -20.81
C ILE A 20 -34.06 7.21 -20.34
N ARG A 21 -32.91 7.58 -20.90
CA ARG A 21 -31.62 7.00 -20.50
C ARG A 21 -31.23 7.53 -19.14
N GLU A 22 -30.78 6.65 -18.25
CA GLU A 22 -30.23 7.02 -16.96
C GLU A 22 -28.92 7.81 -17.14
N GLN A 23 -28.76 8.87 -16.35
CA GLN A 23 -27.55 9.66 -16.33
C GLN A 23 -26.69 9.19 -15.17
N LEU A 24 -25.58 8.52 -15.46
CA LEU A 24 -24.59 8.12 -14.50
C LEU A 24 -23.41 9.11 -14.52
N SER A 25 -22.89 9.44 -13.36
CA SER A 25 -21.72 10.31 -13.25
C SER A 25 -20.47 9.63 -13.75
N ASP A 26 -19.65 10.32 -14.53
CA ASP A 26 -18.36 9.84 -15.03
C ASP A 26 -17.20 10.02 -14.03
N VAL A 27 -17.51 10.24 -12.75
CA VAL A 27 -16.50 10.43 -11.68
C VAL A 27 -16.65 9.36 -10.61
N ILE A 28 -15.57 8.64 -10.35
CA ILE A 28 -15.46 7.69 -9.24
C ILE A 28 -14.72 8.35 -8.08
N SER A 29 -15.40 8.55 -6.97
CA SER A 29 -14.80 9.08 -5.74
C SER A 29 -14.26 7.95 -4.88
N ASN A 30 -12.97 7.98 -4.57
CA ASN A 30 -12.36 7.05 -3.64
C ASN A 30 -12.28 7.71 -2.25
N ILE A 31 -13.00 7.15 -1.27
CA ILE A 31 -13.07 7.64 0.11
C ILE A 31 -12.18 6.84 1.08
N SER A 32 -11.56 5.76 0.61
CA SER A 32 -10.70 4.93 1.45
C SER A 32 -9.29 5.52 1.52
N PRO A 33 -8.64 5.59 2.71
CA PRO A 33 -7.25 5.99 2.82
C PRO A 33 -6.35 4.97 2.10
N TYR A 34 -5.40 5.45 1.30
CA TYR A 34 -4.45 4.62 0.56
C TYR A 34 -3.01 5.15 0.64
N GLU A 35 -2.77 6.13 1.51
CA GLU A 35 -1.44 6.69 1.73
C GLU A 35 -0.57 5.71 2.49
N THR A 36 0.68 5.59 2.08
CA THR A 36 1.68 4.68 2.66
C THR A 36 2.94 5.49 3.03
N PRO A 37 2.87 6.30 4.11
CA PRO A 37 3.96 7.20 4.49
C PRO A 37 5.20 6.45 4.94
N PHE A 38 5.04 5.37 5.69
CA PHE A 38 6.15 4.58 6.20
C PHE A 38 6.92 3.90 5.07
N LEU A 39 6.23 3.18 4.19
CA LEU A 39 6.84 2.54 3.02
C LEU A 39 7.54 3.55 2.08
N SER A 40 7.03 4.78 2.02
CA SER A 40 7.61 5.85 1.19
C SER A 40 8.87 6.45 1.81
N SER A 41 8.97 6.48 3.13
CA SER A 41 10.13 7.02 3.87
C SER A 41 11.30 6.04 3.96
N LEU A 42 11.04 4.74 3.81
CA LEU A 42 12.08 3.72 3.92
C LEU A 42 13.00 3.71 2.69
N ARG A 43 14.29 3.54 2.95
CA ARG A 43 15.28 3.27 1.91
C ARG A 43 15.05 1.88 1.33
N LYS A 44 15.10 1.76 0.01
CA LYS A 44 14.92 0.50 -0.72
C LYS A 44 16.26 -0.01 -1.20
N GLU A 45 16.53 -1.30 -0.96
CA GLU A 45 17.71 -2.01 -1.43
C GLU A 45 17.31 -3.31 -2.12
N ASN A 46 18.11 -3.73 -3.09
CA ASN A 46 17.87 -4.98 -3.80
C ASN A 46 18.49 -6.16 -3.04
N ALA A 47 17.67 -7.09 -2.61
CA ALA A 47 18.13 -8.35 -2.05
C ALA A 47 18.49 -9.34 -3.18
N LYS A 48 19.64 -10.01 -3.06
CA LYS A 48 20.10 -11.05 -4.00
C LYS A 48 19.77 -12.46 -3.51
N ASN A 49 19.35 -12.60 -2.26
CA ASN A 49 19.04 -13.87 -1.62
C ASN A 49 17.74 -13.77 -0.81
N THR A 50 17.14 -14.88 -0.49
CA THR A 50 15.93 -14.99 0.34
C THR A 50 16.15 -14.61 1.79
N LYS A 51 17.38 -14.76 2.29
CA LYS A 51 17.83 -14.36 3.62
C LYS A 51 18.82 -13.22 3.50
N VAL A 52 18.52 -12.09 4.11
CA VAL A 52 19.40 -10.92 4.17
C VAL A 52 20.00 -10.85 5.56
N GLU A 53 21.32 -10.83 5.64
CA GLU A 53 22.06 -10.75 6.89
C GLU A 53 22.81 -9.43 6.98
N PHE A 54 22.86 -8.84 8.17
CA PHE A 54 23.62 -7.62 8.45
C PHE A 54 24.26 -7.69 9.83
N LEU A 55 25.36 -6.97 9.99
CA LEU A 55 26.11 -6.90 11.24
C LEU A 55 25.66 -5.67 12.04
N LYS A 56 25.45 -5.87 13.32
CA LYS A 56 25.17 -4.80 14.30
C LYS A 56 26.28 -4.77 15.33
N ASP A 57 26.84 -3.61 15.56
CA ASP A 57 27.78 -3.35 16.63
C ASP A 57 27.18 -2.36 17.63
N THR A 58 27.58 -2.48 18.90
CA THR A 58 27.12 -1.59 19.96
C THR A 58 28.33 -1.17 20.80
N LEU A 59 28.48 0.12 21.01
CA LEU A 59 29.49 0.65 21.92
C LEU A 59 29.18 0.25 23.35
N ALA A 60 30.26 0.01 24.13
CA ALA A 60 30.12 -0.25 25.55
C ALA A 60 29.54 0.97 26.27
N THR A 61 28.85 0.70 27.37
CA THR A 61 28.33 1.78 28.24
C THR A 61 29.47 2.64 28.76
N PRO A 62 29.39 3.99 28.72
CA PRO A 62 30.40 4.86 29.26
C PRO A 62 30.70 4.55 30.75
N SER A 63 31.97 4.42 31.06
CA SER A 63 32.42 4.18 32.44
C SER A 63 32.94 5.51 33.05
N THR A 64 32.49 5.83 34.27
CA THR A 64 32.97 6.96 35.04
C THR A 64 34.25 6.66 35.83
N THR A 65 34.63 5.38 35.89
CA THR A 65 35.78 4.91 36.71
C THR A 65 36.97 4.50 35.83
N ASN A 66 37.08 5.03 34.62
CA ASN A 66 38.15 4.67 33.69
C ASN A 66 39.42 5.51 33.85
N ALA A 67 39.52 6.30 34.94
CA ALA A 67 40.72 7.01 35.26
C ALA A 67 41.77 6.07 35.89
N GLN A 68 42.99 6.11 35.36
CA GLN A 68 44.10 5.26 35.79
C GLN A 68 45.17 6.06 36.52
N LEU A 69 45.92 5.43 37.40
CA LEU A 69 47.02 6.05 38.09
C LEU A 69 48.30 6.02 37.22
N GLU A 70 49.12 7.02 37.39
CA GLU A 70 50.41 7.08 36.72
C GLU A 70 51.31 5.92 37.16
N GLY A 71 51.84 5.12 36.17
CA GLY A 71 52.68 3.96 36.42
C GLY A 71 51.93 2.66 36.65
N GLU A 72 50.59 2.63 36.50
CA GLU A 72 49.80 1.41 36.60
C GLU A 72 50.00 0.51 35.36
N THR A 73 50.03 -0.81 35.59
CA THR A 73 50.09 -1.78 34.49
C THR A 73 48.72 -2.05 33.93
N TYR A 74 48.54 -1.71 32.65
CA TYR A 74 47.27 -1.93 31.95
C TYR A 74 47.03 -3.39 31.63
N SER A 75 45.84 -3.91 31.97
CA SER A 75 45.41 -5.22 31.57
C SER A 75 44.54 -5.12 30.34
N ALA A 76 44.72 -5.99 29.34
CA ALA A 76 43.86 -6.06 28.19
C ALA A 76 42.48 -6.60 28.58
N SER A 77 41.44 -5.88 28.22
CA SER A 77 40.06 -6.34 28.37
C SER A 77 39.56 -7.02 27.05
N ALA A 78 38.64 -7.95 27.19
CA ALA A 78 38.04 -8.61 26.03
C ALA A 78 37.18 -7.59 25.23
N VAL A 79 37.33 -7.63 23.92
CA VAL A 79 36.51 -6.85 22.99
C VAL A 79 35.25 -7.64 22.66
N THR A 80 34.12 -6.99 22.72
CA THR A 80 32.83 -7.60 22.31
C THR A 80 32.77 -7.69 20.78
N ASP A 81 32.47 -8.87 20.26
CA ASP A 81 32.34 -9.09 18.83
C ASP A 81 31.00 -8.57 18.29
N VAL A 82 30.93 -8.31 17.00
CA VAL A 82 29.74 -7.85 16.31
C VAL A 82 28.66 -8.93 16.29
N THR A 83 27.41 -8.51 16.41
CA THR A 83 26.25 -9.41 16.37
C THR A 83 25.69 -9.48 14.95
N ARG A 84 25.50 -10.71 14.43
CA ARG A 84 24.83 -10.94 13.15
C ARG A 84 23.34 -10.99 13.36
N LEU A 85 22.60 -10.16 12.61
CA LEU A 85 21.14 -10.18 12.53
C LEU A 85 20.74 -10.62 11.13
N ASP A 86 19.60 -11.28 11.02
CA ASP A 86 19.05 -11.76 9.76
C ASP A 86 17.58 -11.40 9.62
N ASN A 87 17.16 -11.27 8.38
CA ASN A 87 15.76 -11.10 8.02
C ASN A 87 15.43 -11.91 6.76
N MET A 88 14.21 -12.40 6.68
CA MET A 88 13.72 -13.19 5.55
C MET A 88 12.88 -12.35 4.61
N CYS A 89 13.11 -12.49 3.30
CA CYS A 89 12.27 -11.85 2.28
C CYS A 89 10.88 -12.50 2.26
N GLN A 90 9.85 -11.66 2.21
CA GLN A 90 8.46 -12.08 2.09
C GLN A 90 7.93 -11.75 0.69
N ILE A 91 7.00 -12.57 0.20
CA ILE A 91 6.33 -12.36 -1.08
C ILE A 91 4.92 -11.88 -0.81
N PHE A 92 4.58 -10.71 -1.34
CA PHE A 92 3.23 -10.18 -1.29
C PHE A 92 2.60 -10.29 -2.67
N ALA A 93 1.39 -10.85 -2.72
CA ALA A 93 0.64 -11.02 -3.95
C ALA A 93 -0.84 -10.70 -3.74
N LYS A 94 -1.47 -10.10 -4.73
CA LYS A 94 -2.90 -9.84 -4.76
C LYS A 94 -3.43 -10.19 -6.14
N SER A 95 -4.27 -11.20 -6.22
CA SER A 95 -4.85 -11.67 -7.48
C SER A 95 -6.22 -11.04 -7.73
N PHE A 96 -6.59 -10.97 -8.99
CA PHE A 96 -7.94 -10.63 -9.42
C PHE A 96 -8.25 -11.36 -10.73
N ALA A 97 -9.53 -11.53 -11.01
CA ALA A 97 -10.01 -12.09 -12.27
C ALA A 97 -11.13 -11.20 -12.81
N VAL A 98 -11.09 -10.93 -14.10
CA VAL A 98 -12.11 -10.19 -14.83
C VAL A 98 -12.53 -11.06 -16.01
N SER A 99 -13.84 -11.23 -16.22
CA SER A 99 -14.33 -11.96 -17.39
C SER A 99 -14.17 -11.10 -18.65
N GLY A 100 -13.91 -11.75 -19.79
CA GLY A 100 -13.81 -11.04 -21.06
C GLY A 100 -15.08 -10.29 -21.45
N THR A 101 -16.25 -10.82 -21.09
CA THR A 101 -17.53 -10.14 -21.28
C THR A 101 -17.62 -8.84 -20.48
N GLN A 102 -17.18 -8.87 -19.23
CA GLN A 102 -17.15 -7.67 -18.39
C GLN A 102 -16.22 -6.60 -18.97
N ASP A 103 -15.07 -6.98 -19.50
CA ASP A 103 -14.08 -6.03 -20.03
C ASP A 103 -14.47 -5.45 -21.40
N SER A 104 -15.37 -6.14 -22.13
CA SER A 104 -15.86 -5.73 -23.45
C SER A 104 -17.12 -4.84 -23.42
N VAL A 105 -17.81 -4.75 -22.28
CA VAL A 105 -18.98 -3.89 -22.11
C VAL A 105 -18.54 -2.46 -21.85
N ASP A 106 -19.33 -1.50 -22.34
CA ASP A 106 -19.09 -0.08 -22.09
C ASP A 106 -19.34 0.29 -20.62
N HIS A 107 -18.39 0.96 -20.01
CA HIS A 107 -18.40 1.32 -18.59
C HIS A 107 -18.46 2.83 -18.41
N ALA A 108 -19.28 3.29 -17.47
CA ALA A 108 -19.25 4.67 -17.03
C ALA A 108 -17.94 4.93 -16.22
N SER A 109 -17.30 6.05 -16.49
CA SER A 109 -16.12 6.56 -15.75
C SER A 109 -14.81 5.79 -15.95
N MET A 110 -14.78 4.78 -16.80
CA MET A 110 -13.54 4.02 -17.06
C MET A 110 -13.49 3.50 -18.49
N SER A 111 -12.33 3.56 -19.12
CA SER A 111 -12.13 3.07 -20.49
C SER A 111 -12.01 1.54 -20.54
N THR A 112 -11.43 0.93 -19.52
CA THR A 112 -11.20 -0.52 -19.44
C THR A 112 -11.31 -0.94 -17.98
N TYR A 113 -12.17 -1.90 -17.70
CA TYR A 113 -12.44 -2.35 -16.34
C TYR A 113 -11.23 -3.06 -15.73
N SER A 114 -10.51 -3.86 -16.48
CA SER A 114 -9.31 -4.57 -16.03
C SER A 114 -8.21 -3.61 -15.59
N ALA A 115 -7.98 -2.51 -16.33
CA ALA A 115 -6.99 -1.49 -15.96
C ALA A 115 -7.36 -0.77 -14.65
N TYR A 116 -8.63 -0.44 -14.46
CA TYR A 116 -9.13 0.14 -13.22
C TYR A 116 -8.90 -0.81 -12.02
N VAL A 117 -9.28 -2.08 -12.15
CA VAL A 117 -9.09 -3.09 -11.09
C VAL A 117 -7.61 -3.29 -10.77
N LEU A 118 -6.73 -3.32 -11.79
CA LEU A 118 -5.29 -3.43 -11.60
C LEU A 118 -4.75 -2.27 -10.77
N SER A 119 -5.12 -1.04 -11.10
CA SER A 119 -4.68 0.15 -10.36
C SER A 119 -5.16 0.16 -8.92
N LYS A 120 -6.39 -0.29 -8.69
CA LYS A 120 -6.98 -0.45 -7.35
C LYS A 120 -6.22 -1.51 -6.54
N ARG A 121 -5.96 -2.69 -7.12
CA ARG A 121 -5.21 -3.78 -6.46
C ARG A 121 -3.77 -3.40 -6.16
N ALA A 122 -3.13 -2.59 -7.01
CA ALA A 122 -1.78 -2.09 -6.74
C ALA A 122 -1.73 -1.16 -5.51
N LYS A 123 -2.74 -0.32 -5.31
CA LYS A 123 -2.86 0.52 -4.10
C LYS A 123 -3.11 -0.33 -2.87
N GLU A 124 -4.03 -1.27 -2.93
CA GLU A 124 -4.33 -2.21 -1.85
C GLU A 124 -3.08 -3.02 -1.44
N LEU A 125 -2.28 -3.49 -2.42
CA LEU A 125 -1.05 -4.23 -2.14
C LEU A 125 -0.02 -3.37 -1.39
N LYS A 126 0.12 -2.09 -1.75
CA LYS A 126 0.99 -1.17 -1.02
C LYS A 126 0.55 -0.98 0.43
N THR A 127 -0.75 -0.87 0.67
CA THR A 127 -1.31 -0.76 2.03
C THR A 127 -1.08 -2.04 2.84
N ASP A 128 -1.22 -3.22 2.21
CA ASP A 128 -0.92 -4.51 2.85
C ASP A 128 0.56 -4.61 3.26
N ILE A 129 1.48 -4.17 2.39
CA ILE A 129 2.93 -4.13 2.69
C ILE A 129 3.21 -3.18 3.85
N GLU A 130 2.61 -2.00 3.87
CA GLU A 130 2.76 -1.03 4.96
C GLU A 130 2.31 -1.62 6.30
N THR A 131 1.16 -2.27 6.32
CA THR A 131 0.63 -2.92 7.53
C THR A 131 1.54 -4.05 8.02
N ALA A 132 2.20 -4.77 7.11
CA ALA A 132 3.12 -5.85 7.47
C ALA A 132 4.48 -5.34 7.99
N LEU A 133 4.84 -4.08 7.68
CA LEU A 133 6.08 -3.45 8.14
C LEU A 133 5.94 -2.76 9.49
N MET A 134 4.72 -2.43 9.91
CA MET A 134 4.41 -1.80 11.20
C MET A 134 4.15 -2.83 12.29
#